data_a721c6736d26e0883999e86a3b56c3ed
#
_entry.id   a721c6736d26e0883999e86a3b56c3ed
#
_cell.length_a   1.000
_cell.length_b   1.000
_cell.length_c   1.000
_cell.angle_alpha   90.00
_cell.angle_beta   90.00
_cell.angle_gamma   90.00
#
_symmetry.space_group_name_H-M   'P 1'
#
loop_
_entity.id
_entity.type
_entity.pdbx_description
1 polymer ?
#
loop_
_entity_poly.entity_id
_entity_poly.type
_entity_poly.pdbx_seq_one_letter_code
_entity_poly.pdbx_strand_id
1 'polypeptide(L)'
;MSASAKDKAAHWVRPEIRALKAYAVPDATGLIKLDAMENPYAFPDAMRRDWLQVLQQVDLNRYPDPAARRLKDRLRAALDIPPGMSLLLGNGSDELIQLIALALAQPGRVVLAPVPTFVMYDMIATFAGMRFVGVPLTPDFDLDPAAMLAAIAAHRPAVIFLAYPNNPTGNLFDADAMRQILAASDGLVVVDEAYH
;
A
#
# COMPACT_ATOMS: atom_id res chain seq x y z
N MET A 1 -17.19 -34.44 23.15
CA MET A 1 -15.83 -33.89 23.37
C MET A 1 -15.78 -32.49 22.71
N SER A 2 -15.38 -31.48 23.45
CA SER A 2 -15.26 -30.11 22.90
C SER A 2 -14.07 -30.07 21.92
N ALA A 3 -14.27 -29.54 20.71
CA ALA A 3 -13.18 -29.32 19.73
C ALA A 3 -12.09 -28.42 20.33
N SER A 4 -10.82 -28.78 20.10
CA SER A 4 -9.69 -27.98 20.58
C SER A 4 -9.68 -26.59 19.89
N ALA A 5 -9.00 -25.62 20.49
CA ALA A 5 -8.84 -24.29 19.85
C ALA A 5 -8.19 -24.39 18.45
N LYS A 6 -7.26 -25.35 18.28
CA LYS A 6 -6.60 -25.62 16.98
C LYS A 6 -7.61 -26.16 15.94
N ASP A 7 -8.51 -27.05 16.36
CA ASP A 7 -9.55 -27.59 15.45
C ASP A 7 -10.54 -26.48 15.03
N LYS A 8 -10.92 -25.62 15.97
CA LYS A 8 -11.77 -24.46 15.67
C LYS A 8 -11.11 -23.50 14.70
N ALA A 9 -9.83 -23.16 14.91
CA ALA A 9 -9.08 -22.31 13.98
C ALA A 9 -8.96 -22.96 12.60
N ALA A 10 -8.71 -24.27 12.54
CA ALA A 10 -8.63 -25.00 11.26
C ALA A 10 -9.98 -25.02 10.52
N HIS A 11 -11.09 -24.98 11.23
CA HIS A 11 -12.43 -24.98 10.63
C HIS A 11 -12.87 -23.58 10.13
N TRP A 12 -12.59 -22.53 10.92
CA TRP A 12 -13.12 -21.19 10.64
C TRP A 12 -12.19 -20.28 9.86
N VAL A 13 -10.86 -20.45 10.02
CA VAL A 13 -9.88 -19.61 9.32
C VAL A 13 -9.62 -20.19 7.94
N ARG A 14 -9.77 -19.34 6.91
CA ARG A 14 -9.53 -19.72 5.51
C ARG A 14 -8.15 -20.37 5.33
N PRO A 15 -8.02 -21.42 4.50
CA PRO A 15 -6.76 -22.13 4.29
C PRO A 15 -5.62 -21.25 3.82
N GLU A 16 -5.90 -20.31 2.87
CA GLU A 16 -4.93 -19.39 2.35
C GLU A 16 -4.40 -18.42 3.41
N ILE A 17 -5.23 -18.02 4.38
CA ILE A 17 -4.81 -17.19 5.51
C ILE A 17 -3.93 -18.00 6.47
N ARG A 18 -4.26 -19.27 6.70
CA ARG A 18 -3.44 -20.15 7.56
C ARG A 18 -2.08 -20.50 6.96
N ALA A 19 -1.97 -20.42 5.64
CA ALA A 19 -0.72 -20.66 4.92
C ALA A 19 0.24 -19.46 4.96
N LEU A 20 -0.28 -18.25 5.26
CA LEU A 20 0.55 -17.05 5.35
C LEU A 20 1.51 -17.14 6.53
N LYS A 21 2.71 -16.62 6.32
CA LYS A 21 3.68 -16.38 7.38
C LYS A 21 3.54 -14.93 7.86
N ALA A 22 3.73 -14.70 9.16
CA ALA A 22 3.79 -13.34 9.68
C ALA A 22 4.93 -12.59 8.97
N TYR A 23 4.68 -11.33 8.65
CA TYR A 23 5.73 -10.44 8.17
C TYR A 23 6.83 -10.35 9.23
N ALA A 24 8.02 -10.80 8.88
CA ALA A 24 9.17 -10.80 9.80
C ALA A 24 9.99 -9.53 9.56
N VAL A 25 10.10 -8.71 10.60
CA VAL A 25 11.05 -7.57 10.61
C VAL A 25 12.37 -8.11 11.18
N PRO A 26 13.49 -7.99 10.45
CA PRO A 26 14.79 -8.39 10.95
C PRO A 26 15.17 -7.59 12.22
N ASP A 27 15.82 -8.26 13.19
CA ASP A 27 16.40 -7.56 14.34
C ASP A 27 17.63 -6.77 13.87
N ALA A 28 17.53 -5.45 13.91
CA ALA A 28 18.61 -4.54 13.53
C ALA A 28 19.50 -4.10 14.72
N THR A 29 19.40 -4.74 15.90
CA THR A 29 20.19 -4.38 17.07
C THR A 29 21.68 -4.44 16.76
N GLY A 30 22.38 -3.33 16.94
CA GLY A 30 23.81 -3.20 16.66
C GLY A 30 24.19 -3.08 15.18
N LEU A 31 23.21 -2.97 14.28
CA LEU A 31 23.41 -2.76 12.84
C LEU A 31 23.00 -1.34 12.42
N ILE A 32 23.50 -0.90 11.28
CA ILE A 32 22.98 0.30 10.60
C ILE A 32 21.70 -0.10 9.87
N LYS A 33 20.55 0.40 10.35
CA LYS A 33 19.22 0.06 9.82
C LYS A 33 18.95 0.86 8.54
N LEU A 34 18.88 0.17 7.40
CA LEU A 34 18.62 0.75 6.07
C LEU A 34 17.49 0.03 5.31
N ASP A 35 16.76 -0.86 5.99
CA ASP A 35 15.83 -1.80 5.38
C ASP A 35 14.39 -1.30 5.28
N ALA A 36 14.00 -0.24 6.00
CA ALA A 36 12.62 0.22 6.10
C ALA A 36 12.43 1.67 5.64
N MET A 37 13.42 2.29 5.03
CA MET A 37 13.41 3.69 4.53
C MET A 37 12.85 4.70 5.54
N GLU A 38 13.16 4.49 6.83
CA GLU A 38 12.76 5.40 7.90
C GLU A 38 13.49 6.74 7.78
N ASN A 39 12.82 7.83 8.12
CA ASN A 39 13.46 9.14 8.19
C ASN A 39 14.51 9.15 9.31
N PRO A 40 15.82 9.29 9.00
CA PRO A 40 16.87 9.27 10.01
C PRO A 40 16.94 10.54 10.86
N TYR A 41 16.23 11.61 10.46
CA TYR A 41 16.29 12.89 11.14
C TYR A 41 15.23 12.99 12.25
N ALA A 42 15.67 13.28 13.47
CA ALA A 42 14.76 13.59 14.56
C ALA A 42 14.15 15.00 14.39
N PHE A 43 12.96 15.22 14.97
CA PHE A 43 12.39 16.56 15.04
C PHE A 43 13.35 17.53 15.74
N PRO A 44 13.62 18.72 15.15
CA PRO A 44 14.29 19.79 15.85
C PRO A 44 13.59 20.15 17.17
N ASP A 45 14.34 20.55 18.20
CA ASP A 45 13.78 20.81 19.53
C ASP A 45 12.67 21.87 19.53
N ALA A 46 12.78 22.88 18.67
CA ALA A 46 11.72 23.89 18.53
C ALA A 46 10.42 23.25 18.02
N MET A 47 10.50 22.49 16.95
CA MET A 47 9.33 21.78 16.38
C MET A 47 8.71 20.78 17.37
N ARG A 48 9.55 20.08 18.15
CA ARG A 48 9.08 19.16 19.20
C ARG A 48 8.31 19.89 20.28
N ARG A 49 8.80 21.07 20.74
CA ARG A 49 8.09 21.90 21.72
C ARG A 49 6.74 22.38 21.20
N ASP A 50 6.70 22.89 19.98
CA ASP A 50 5.47 23.36 19.36
C ASP A 50 4.44 22.23 19.20
N TRP A 51 4.90 21.06 18.77
CA TRP A 51 4.06 19.87 18.67
C TRP A 51 3.47 19.44 20.02
N LEU A 52 4.28 19.43 21.09
CA LEU A 52 3.80 19.10 22.44
C LEU A 52 2.77 20.12 22.95
N GLN A 53 2.91 21.41 22.63
CA GLN A 53 1.91 22.43 22.98
C GLN A 53 0.58 22.18 22.26
N VAL A 54 0.62 21.79 20.99
CA VAL A 54 -0.61 21.43 20.25
C VAL A 54 -1.26 20.20 20.86
N LEU A 55 -0.48 19.17 21.20
CA LEU A 55 -1.02 17.94 21.80
C LEU A 55 -1.71 18.17 23.14
N GLN A 56 -1.25 19.11 23.95
CA GLN A 56 -1.90 19.47 25.23
C GLN A 56 -3.33 20.02 25.05
N GLN A 57 -3.68 20.48 23.84
CA GLN A 57 -4.99 21.04 23.52
C GLN A 57 -5.93 20.01 22.86
N VAL A 58 -5.47 18.76 22.70
CA VAL A 58 -6.29 17.72 22.06
C VAL A 58 -7.16 17.03 23.10
N ASP A 59 -8.47 17.04 22.86
CA ASP A 59 -9.45 16.31 23.66
C ASP A 59 -9.43 14.81 23.30
N LEU A 60 -8.53 14.05 23.91
CA LEU A 60 -8.35 12.61 23.64
C LEU A 60 -9.59 11.76 23.94
N ASN A 61 -10.52 12.28 24.74
CA ASN A 61 -11.78 11.63 25.09
C ASN A 61 -12.93 11.98 24.13
N ARG A 62 -12.66 12.68 23.04
CA ARG A 62 -13.64 13.08 22.03
C ARG A 62 -13.30 12.46 20.67
N TYR A 63 -14.33 12.23 19.87
CA TYR A 63 -14.12 11.85 18.47
C TYR A 63 -13.56 13.04 17.69
N PRO A 64 -12.56 12.82 16.82
CA PRO A 64 -12.05 13.86 15.93
C PRO A 64 -13.09 14.25 14.86
N ASP A 65 -12.80 15.32 14.10
CA ASP A 65 -13.56 15.63 12.89
C ASP A 65 -13.45 14.47 11.88
N PRO A 66 -14.53 13.72 11.62
CA PRO A 66 -14.47 12.56 10.74
C PRO A 66 -14.13 12.90 9.28
N ALA A 67 -14.34 14.14 8.88
CA ALA A 67 -13.98 14.64 7.55
C ALA A 67 -12.53 15.14 7.48
N ALA A 68 -11.85 15.32 8.62
CA ALA A 68 -10.49 15.86 8.74
C ALA A 68 -10.26 17.14 7.89
N ARG A 69 -11.26 18.06 7.87
CA ARG A 69 -11.30 19.23 6.96
C ARG A 69 -10.04 20.07 7.05
N ARG A 70 -9.65 20.48 8.26
CA ARG A 70 -8.46 21.32 8.46
C ARG A 70 -7.18 20.66 7.93
N LEU A 71 -7.01 19.34 8.14
CA LEU A 71 -5.85 18.61 7.65
C LEU A 71 -5.87 18.52 6.12
N LYS A 72 -7.02 18.17 5.53
CA LYS A 72 -7.16 18.10 4.07
C LYS A 72 -6.91 19.44 3.39
N ASP A 73 -7.39 20.54 3.96
CA ASP A 73 -7.14 21.88 3.42
C ASP A 73 -5.65 22.23 3.47
N ARG A 74 -4.96 21.88 4.57
CA ARG A 74 -3.51 22.07 4.70
C ARG A 74 -2.72 21.20 3.73
N LEU A 75 -3.09 19.93 3.57
CA LEU A 75 -2.45 19.03 2.62
C LEU A 75 -2.64 19.50 1.18
N ARG A 76 -3.85 19.95 0.81
CA ARG A 76 -4.09 20.52 -0.52
C ARG A 76 -3.17 21.69 -0.82
N ALA A 77 -3.02 22.60 0.13
CA ALA A 77 -2.14 23.76 -0.04
C ALA A 77 -0.65 23.41 -0.02
N ALA A 78 -0.23 22.43 0.81
CA ALA A 78 1.17 22.06 0.96
C ALA A 78 1.69 21.19 -0.19
N LEU A 79 0.81 20.37 -0.78
CA LEU A 79 1.15 19.43 -1.85
C LEU A 79 0.64 19.89 -3.23
N ASP A 80 0.13 21.12 -3.32
CA ASP A 80 -0.40 21.72 -4.55
C ASP A 80 -1.39 20.81 -5.29
N ILE A 81 -2.32 20.19 -4.53
CA ILE A 81 -3.27 19.22 -5.09
C ILE A 81 -4.26 19.94 -6.00
N PRO A 82 -4.39 19.53 -7.27
CA PRO A 82 -5.25 20.19 -8.23
C PRO A 82 -6.72 20.26 -7.77
N PRO A 83 -7.44 21.33 -8.13
CA PRO A 83 -8.89 21.41 -7.92
C PRO A 83 -9.63 20.23 -8.55
N GLY A 84 -10.63 19.70 -7.85
CA GLY A 84 -11.43 18.56 -8.31
C GLY A 84 -10.88 17.18 -7.89
N MET A 85 -9.65 17.09 -7.42
CA MET A 85 -9.10 15.86 -6.82
C MET A 85 -9.59 15.69 -5.39
N SER A 86 -10.01 14.48 -5.02
CA SER A 86 -10.42 14.14 -3.66
C SER A 86 -9.24 13.62 -2.83
N LEU A 87 -9.29 13.85 -1.51
CA LEU A 87 -8.33 13.30 -0.55
C LEU A 87 -9.02 12.28 0.35
N LEU A 88 -8.43 11.09 0.43
CA LEU A 88 -8.72 10.10 1.45
C LEU A 88 -7.49 9.97 2.36
N LEU A 89 -7.70 9.95 3.67
CA LEU A 89 -6.65 9.81 4.66
C LEU A 89 -6.72 8.42 5.28
N GLY A 90 -5.56 7.85 5.58
CA GLY A 90 -5.41 6.57 6.26
C GLY A 90 -4.18 6.54 7.17
N ASN A 91 -4.06 5.52 7.98
CA ASN A 91 -2.90 5.28 8.84
C ASN A 91 -1.80 4.55 8.05
N GLY A 92 -1.10 5.30 7.21
CA GLY A 92 -0.13 4.78 6.27
C GLY A 92 -0.77 4.28 4.96
N SER A 93 0.08 3.96 3.98
CA SER A 93 -0.34 3.41 2.68
C SER A 93 -1.02 2.05 2.80
N ASP A 94 -0.60 1.21 3.74
CA ASP A 94 -1.17 -0.14 3.93
C ASP A 94 -2.68 -0.12 4.19
N GLU A 95 -3.17 0.82 5.01
CA GLU A 95 -4.61 0.95 5.25
C GLU A 95 -5.34 1.36 3.96
N LEU A 96 -4.76 2.29 3.19
CA LEU A 96 -5.37 2.73 1.92
C LEU A 96 -5.38 1.61 0.87
N ILE A 97 -4.30 0.85 0.74
CA ILE A 97 -4.20 -0.33 -0.13
C ILE A 97 -5.27 -1.35 0.26
N GLN A 98 -5.40 -1.61 1.56
CA GLN A 98 -6.41 -2.54 2.09
C GLN A 98 -7.84 -2.04 1.81
N LEU A 99 -8.13 -0.78 2.01
CA LEU A 99 -9.45 -0.20 1.73
C LEU A 99 -9.79 -0.29 0.24
N ILE A 100 -8.84 -0.03 -0.66
CA ILE A 100 -9.00 -0.19 -2.10
C ILE A 100 -9.31 -1.66 -2.44
N ALA A 101 -8.51 -2.59 -1.93
CA ALA A 101 -8.72 -4.01 -2.19
C ALA A 101 -10.08 -4.49 -1.70
N LEU A 102 -10.48 -4.12 -0.47
CA LEU A 102 -11.79 -4.47 0.10
C LEU A 102 -12.95 -3.88 -0.70
N ALA A 103 -12.82 -2.62 -1.16
CA ALA A 103 -13.86 -1.97 -1.97
C ALA A 103 -14.05 -2.64 -3.33
N LEU A 104 -13.00 -3.25 -3.87
CA LEU A 104 -13.01 -3.92 -5.16
C LEU A 104 -13.21 -5.44 -5.07
N ALA A 105 -13.14 -6.02 -3.85
CA ALA A 105 -13.15 -7.46 -3.64
C ALA A 105 -14.44 -8.11 -4.14
N GLN A 106 -14.30 -9.07 -5.05
CA GLN A 106 -15.34 -10.03 -5.48
C GLN A 106 -14.67 -11.34 -5.89
N PRO A 107 -15.37 -12.47 -5.87
CA PRO A 107 -14.82 -13.74 -6.33
C PRO A 107 -14.22 -13.64 -7.73
N GLY A 108 -12.98 -14.09 -7.88
CA GLY A 108 -12.27 -14.11 -9.16
C GLY A 108 -11.63 -12.78 -9.59
N ARG A 109 -11.86 -11.67 -8.89
CA ARG A 109 -11.18 -10.40 -9.19
C ARG A 109 -9.69 -10.48 -8.92
N VAL A 110 -8.93 -9.74 -9.73
CA VAL A 110 -7.48 -9.76 -9.77
C VAL A 110 -6.90 -8.44 -9.28
N VAL A 111 -5.88 -8.55 -8.44
CA VAL A 111 -4.87 -7.52 -8.17
C VAL A 111 -3.66 -7.85 -9.01
N LEU A 112 -3.14 -6.90 -9.77
CA LEU A 112 -1.95 -7.07 -10.59
C LEU A 112 -0.87 -6.09 -10.14
N ALA A 113 0.38 -6.54 -10.10
CA ALA A 113 1.53 -5.67 -9.87
C ALA A 113 2.78 -6.24 -10.56
N PRO A 114 3.77 -5.39 -10.93
CA PRO A 114 5.09 -5.88 -11.30
C PRO A 114 5.76 -6.53 -10.09
N VAL A 115 6.65 -7.51 -10.30
CA VAL A 115 7.38 -8.18 -9.21
C VAL A 115 8.87 -8.32 -9.56
N PRO A 116 9.81 -8.16 -8.60
CA PRO A 116 9.56 -7.94 -7.16
C PRO A 116 8.99 -6.55 -6.86
N THR A 117 8.08 -6.49 -5.88
CA THR A 117 7.45 -5.25 -5.43
C THR A 117 7.08 -5.34 -3.94
N PHE A 118 6.34 -4.35 -3.43
CA PHE A 118 5.91 -4.31 -2.04
C PHE A 118 5.04 -5.52 -1.70
N VAL A 119 5.50 -6.32 -0.74
CA VAL A 119 4.92 -7.61 -0.37
C VAL A 119 3.45 -7.51 0.07
N MET A 120 3.03 -6.37 0.59
CA MET A 120 1.67 -6.18 1.10
C MET A 120 0.60 -6.21 0.01
N TYR A 121 0.94 -5.97 -1.26
CA TYR A 121 -0.05 -6.09 -2.35
C TYR A 121 -0.60 -7.51 -2.47
N ASP A 122 0.27 -8.52 -2.44
CA ASP A 122 -0.13 -9.93 -2.46
C ASP A 122 -0.85 -10.32 -1.16
N MET A 123 -0.30 -9.94 -0.01
CA MET A 123 -0.90 -10.26 1.29
C MET A 123 -2.30 -9.66 1.42
N ILE A 124 -2.47 -8.39 1.06
CA ILE A 124 -3.77 -7.72 1.15
C ILE A 124 -4.76 -8.29 0.12
N ALA A 125 -4.31 -8.61 -1.10
CA ALA A 125 -5.13 -9.33 -2.08
C ALA A 125 -5.66 -10.64 -1.49
N THR A 126 -4.79 -11.43 -0.85
CA THR A 126 -5.15 -12.67 -0.16
C THR A 126 -6.15 -12.41 0.98
N PHE A 127 -5.93 -11.37 1.81
CA PHE A 127 -6.88 -11.00 2.88
C PHE A 127 -8.24 -10.63 2.34
N ALA A 128 -8.30 -9.89 1.23
CA ALA A 128 -9.53 -9.49 0.56
C ALA A 128 -10.20 -10.64 -0.23
N GLY A 129 -9.56 -11.81 -0.35
CA GLY A 129 -10.08 -12.94 -1.15
C GLY A 129 -9.98 -12.69 -2.66
N MET A 130 -9.09 -11.81 -3.08
CA MET A 130 -8.76 -11.56 -4.48
C MET A 130 -7.57 -12.42 -4.91
N ARG A 131 -7.41 -12.60 -6.22
CA ARG A 131 -6.25 -13.29 -6.78
C ARG A 131 -5.14 -12.29 -7.11
N PHE A 132 -3.95 -12.50 -6.58
CA PHE A 132 -2.78 -11.73 -6.97
C PHE A 132 -2.15 -12.29 -8.25
N VAL A 133 -1.72 -11.40 -9.16
CA VAL A 133 -0.95 -11.72 -10.37
C VAL A 133 0.27 -10.82 -10.40
N GLY A 134 1.44 -11.42 -10.23
CA GLY A 134 2.73 -10.73 -10.37
C GLY A 134 3.25 -10.86 -11.80
N VAL A 135 3.67 -9.74 -12.40
CA VAL A 135 4.36 -9.71 -13.69
C VAL A 135 5.84 -9.43 -13.43
N PRO A 136 6.76 -10.33 -13.82
CA PRO A 136 8.18 -10.13 -13.59
C PRO A 136 8.69 -8.81 -14.20
N LEU A 137 9.50 -8.08 -13.45
CA LEU A 137 10.31 -6.99 -13.98
C LEU A 137 11.40 -7.53 -14.90
N THR A 138 12.00 -6.70 -15.72
CA THR A 138 13.19 -7.03 -16.52
C THR A 138 14.39 -7.35 -15.60
N PRO A 139 15.48 -7.93 -16.12
CA PRO A 139 16.70 -8.16 -15.33
C PRO A 139 17.29 -6.88 -14.70
N ASP A 140 17.03 -5.72 -15.30
CA ASP A 140 17.47 -4.41 -14.80
C ASP A 140 16.43 -3.76 -13.85
N PHE A 141 15.41 -4.52 -13.44
CA PHE A 141 14.30 -4.09 -12.59
C PHE A 141 13.38 -3.02 -13.20
N ASP A 142 13.37 -2.87 -14.52
CA ASP A 142 12.40 -2.02 -15.20
C ASP A 142 11.08 -2.76 -15.50
N LEU A 143 10.03 -1.99 -15.78
CA LEU A 143 8.80 -2.56 -16.30
C LEU A 143 9.05 -3.23 -17.65
N ASP A 144 8.41 -4.38 -17.87
CA ASP A 144 8.22 -4.95 -19.20
C ASP A 144 6.81 -4.54 -19.71
N PRO A 145 6.68 -3.51 -20.55
CA PRO A 145 5.38 -3.05 -21.00
C PRO A 145 4.61 -4.12 -21.77
N ALA A 146 5.29 -4.95 -22.57
CA ALA A 146 4.63 -5.99 -23.36
C ALA A 146 4.03 -7.07 -22.44
N ALA A 147 4.79 -7.51 -21.41
CA ALA A 147 4.31 -8.47 -20.43
C ALA A 147 3.17 -7.90 -19.58
N MET A 148 3.27 -6.64 -19.16
CA MET A 148 2.22 -5.96 -18.41
C MET A 148 0.93 -5.84 -19.22
N LEU A 149 0.99 -5.40 -20.47
CA LEU A 149 -0.18 -5.27 -21.35
C LEU A 149 -0.82 -6.64 -21.64
N ALA A 150 -0.01 -7.67 -21.86
CA ALA A 150 -0.49 -9.04 -22.02
C ALA A 150 -1.22 -9.55 -20.78
N ALA A 151 -0.68 -9.28 -19.58
CA ALA A 151 -1.32 -9.65 -18.31
C ALA A 151 -2.62 -8.88 -18.07
N ILE A 152 -2.68 -7.58 -18.39
CA ILE A 152 -3.89 -6.77 -18.32
C ILE A 152 -4.98 -7.36 -19.23
N ALA A 153 -4.67 -7.66 -20.47
CA ALA A 153 -5.61 -8.25 -21.42
C ALA A 153 -6.12 -9.63 -20.96
N ALA A 154 -5.22 -10.48 -20.45
CA ALA A 154 -5.55 -11.84 -20.03
C ALA A 154 -6.34 -11.89 -18.73
N HIS A 155 -6.06 -11.03 -17.79
CA HIS A 155 -6.60 -11.12 -16.42
C HIS A 155 -7.63 -10.03 -16.08
N ARG A 156 -7.70 -8.96 -16.86
CA ARG A 156 -8.61 -7.81 -16.63
C ARG A 156 -8.64 -7.40 -15.15
N PRO A 157 -7.50 -6.96 -14.59
CA PRO A 157 -7.37 -6.70 -13.16
C PRO A 157 -8.34 -5.61 -12.71
N ALA A 158 -8.91 -5.77 -11.51
CA ALA A 158 -9.72 -4.72 -10.88
C ALA A 158 -8.86 -3.58 -10.36
N VAL A 159 -7.61 -3.88 -10.01
CA VAL A 159 -6.61 -2.89 -9.61
C VAL A 159 -5.22 -3.33 -10.02
N ILE A 160 -4.42 -2.35 -10.41
CA ILE A 160 -2.97 -2.48 -10.66
C ILE A 160 -2.26 -1.58 -9.67
N PHE A 161 -1.30 -2.10 -8.92
CA PHE A 161 -0.41 -1.31 -8.05
C PHE A 161 0.95 -1.15 -8.72
N LEU A 162 1.44 0.09 -8.74
CA LEU A 162 2.77 0.49 -9.22
C LEU A 162 3.47 1.27 -8.10
N ALA A 163 4.38 0.62 -7.37
CA ALA A 163 5.21 1.31 -6.38
C ALA A 163 6.23 2.22 -7.11
N TYR A 164 6.30 3.49 -6.73
CA TYR A 164 7.08 4.49 -7.46
C TYR A 164 7.62 5.58 -6.52
N PRO A 165 8.88 5.50 -6.11
CA PRO A 165 9.90 4.48 -6.41
C PRO A 165 9.50 3.05 -6.02
N ASN A 166 9.97 2.04 -6.78
CA ASN A 166 9.63 0.66 -6.49
C ASN A 166 10.34 0.17 -5.22
N ASN A 167 9.62 -0.52 -4.37
CA ASN A 167 10.16 -1.25 -3.22
C ASN A 167 10.18 -2.75 -3.58
N PRO A 168 11.32 -3.51 -3.54
CA PRO A 168 12.56 -3.14 -2.86
C PRO A 168 13.67 -2.57 -3.78
N THR A 169 13.43 -2.39 -5.07
CA THR A 169 14.51 -2.11 -6.04
C THR A 169 14.98 -0.66 -6.04
N GLY A 170 14.16 0.28 -5.53
CA GLY A 170 14.51 1.68 -5.33
C GLY A 170 14.57 2.55 -6.59
N ASN A 171 14.32 1.96 -7.77
CA ASN A 171 14.31 2.68 -9.04
C ASN A 171 12.95 3.30 -9.36
N LEU A 172 12.97 4.25 -10.28
CA LEU A 172 11.78 4.82 -10.90
C LEU A 172 11.51 4.10 -12.21
N PHE A 173 10.27 3.72 -12.43
CA PHE A 173 9.85 3.12 -13.70
C PHE A 173 9.75 4.18 -14.81
N ASP A 174 9.92 3.74 -16.05
CA ASP A 174 9.72 4.60 -17.21
C ASP A 174 8.29 5.14 -17.27
N ALA A 175 8.16 6.47 -17.40
CA ALA A 175 6.88 7.15 -17.37
C ALA A 175 5.99 6.82 -18.58
N ASP A 176 6.57 6.51 -19.74
CA ASP A 176 5.80 6.13 -20.93
C ASP A 176 5.27 4.71 -20.80
N ALA A 177 6.03 3.79 -20.19
CA ALA A 177 5.55 2.46 -19.82
C ALA A 177 4.37 2.54 -18.85
N MET A 178 4.46 3.39 -17.81
CA MET A 178 3.36 3.61 -16.88
C MET A 178 2.12 4.17 -17.57
N ARG A 179 2.27 5.15 -18.49
CA ARG A 179 1.15 5.69 -19.27
C ARG A 179 0.47 4.65 -20.16
N GLN A 180 1.23 3.73 -20.75
CA GLN A 180 0.68 2.61 -21.52
C GLN A 180 -0.18 1.69 -20.65
N ILE A 181 0.30 1.37 -19.44
CA ILE A 181 -0.45 0.56 -18.46
C ILE A 181 -1.75 1.28 -18.05
N LEU A 182 -1.67 2.59 -17.74
CA LEU A 182 -2.85 3.38 -17.42
C LEU A 182 -3.88 3.36 -18.57
N ALA A 183 -3.44 3.56 -19.80
CA ALA A 183 -4.32 3.60 -20.96
C ALA A 183 -4.97 2.25 -21.28
N ALA A 184 -4.30 1.15 -20.97
CA ALA A 184 -4.78 -0.21 -21.25
C ALA A 184 -5.68 -0.79 -20.16
N SER A 185 -5.73 -0.19 -18.98
CA SER A 185 -6.48 -0.73 -17.84
C SER A 185 -7.90 -0.18 -17.79
N ASP A 186 -8.89 -1.08 -17.75
CA ASP A 186 -10.28 -0.73 -17.41
C ASP A 186 -10.47 -0.62 -15.88
N GLY A 187 -9.55 -1.18 -15.09
CA GLY A 187 -9.55 -1.16 -13.64
C GLY A 187 -8.85 0.06 -13.05
N LEU A 188 -8.82 0.14 -11.73
CA LEU A 188 -8.09 1.18 -11.02
C LEU A 188 -6.57 0.98 -11.19
N VAL A 189 -5.82 2.05 -11.47
CA VAL A 189 -4.36 2.06 -11.41
C VAL A 189 -3.93 2.95 -10.24
N VAL A 190 -3.16 2.39 -9.33
CA VAL A 190 -2.64 3.07 -8.14
C VAL A 190 -1.15 3.24 -8.31
N VAL A 191 -0.69 4.48 -8.29
CA VAL A 191 0.73 4.81 -8.17
C VAL A 191 1.01 5.03 -6.69
N ASP A 192 1.81 4.15 -6.11
CA ASP A 192 2.13 4.17 -4.68
C ASP A 192 3.44 4.92 -4.49
N GLU A 193 3.33 6.15 -4.03
CA GLU A 193 4.44 7.09 -3.82
C GLU A 193 4.87 7.17 -2.34
N ALA A 194 4.68 6.09 -1.57
CA ALA A 194 5.03 6.07 -0.15
C ALA A 194 6.51 6.43 0.14
N TYR A 195 7.37 6.28 -0.86
CA TYR A 195 8.81 6.58 -0.75
C TYR A 195 9.28 7.69 -1.72
N HIS A 196 8.37 8.50 -2.21
CA HIS A 196 8.69 9.64 -3.11
C HIS A 196 9.22 10.87 -2.34
#